data_ebac017135b24b1ce0b48b8237a23fec
#
_entry.id   ebac017135b24b1ce0b48b8237a23fec
#
_cell.length_a   1.000
_cell.length_b   1.000
_cell.length_c   1.000
_cell.angle_alpha   90.00
_cell.angle_beta   90.00
_cell.angle_gamma   90.00
#
_symmetry.space_group_name_H-M   'P 1'
#
loop_
_entity.id
_entity.type
_entity.pdbx_description
1 polymer ?
#
loop_
_entity_poly.entity_id
_entity_poly.type
_entity_poly.pdbx_seq_one_letter_code
_entity_poly.pdbx_strand_id
1 'polypeptide(L)'
;ASPAYEAGVQPGDTVVAWNGQPVATFVELQRAVGATPEGESAVLTVERDGATVDLTVTPVTGSQGARVVGVTAGYEYVSASLGDVAAANWQMFTGTTAVVTRLPQAVWQVGRSVFTDEKRDSSGVVSVVGVGRLAGEVTGDSQALGLRDTRQVVAVLLSLLASLNMALFVFNLIPLPPLDGGHILGAIYEGVRRTVARVRGAEDPGPADTARLVPVTWVVGGLLVAMSVILIVADIVKPVSLG
;
A
#
# COMPACT_ATOMS: atom_id res chain seq x y z
N ALA A 1 -20.66 15.64 17.12
CA ALA A 1 -19.77 14.75 17.90
C ALA A 1 -19.88 13.35 17.30
N SER A 2 -18.82 12.53 17.42
CA SER A 2 -18.87 11.13 16.95
C SER A 2 -19.56 10.23 17.99
N PRO A 3 -20.20 9.12 17.57
CA PRO A 3 -20.82 8.17 18.51
C PRO A 3 -19.90 7.69 19.63
N ALA A 4 -18.65 7.42 19.31
CA ALA A 4 -17.65 7.01 20.29
C ALA A 4 -17.34 8.10 21.31
N TYR A 5 -17.25 9.35 20.87
CA TYR A 5 -17.05 10.49 21.77
C TYR A 5 -18.23 10.68 22.72
N GLU A 6 -19.47 10.58 22.23
CA GLU A 6 -20.70 10.67 23.03
C GLU A 6 -20.81 9.52 24.04
N ALA A 7 -20.32 8.35 23.68
CA ALA A 7 -20.25 7.19 24.57
C ALA A 7 -19.13 7.30 25.62
N GLY A 8 -18.27 8.31 25.56
CA GLY A 8 -17.20 8.55 26.52
C GLY A 8 -15.86 7.87 26.19
N VAL A 9 -15.64 7.47 24.94
CA VAL A 9 -14.31 7.02 24.47
C VAL A 9 -13.33 8.19 24.55
N GLN A 10 -12.17 7.94 25.11
CA GLN A 10 -11.12 8.95 25.31
C GLN A 10 -9.89 8.67 24.43
N PRO A 11 -9.15 9.71 24.09
CA PRO A 11 -7.86 9.55 23.46
C PRO A 11 -6.88 8.77 24.34
N GLY A 12 -6.34 7.67 23.82
CA GLY A 12 -5.44 6.75 24.55
C GLY A 12 -6.12 5.47 24.99
N ASP A 13 -7.45 5.34 24.86
CA ASP A 13 -8.13 4.07 25.08
C ASP A 13 -7.64 3.02 24.10
N THR A 14 -7.39 1.80 24.59
CA THR A 14 -7.11 0.63 23.74
C THR A 14 -8.38 -0.20 23.61
N VAL A 15 -8.91 -0.35 22.39
CA VAL A 15 -10.08 -1.19 22.16
C VAL A 15 -9.67 -2.66 22.25
N VAL A 16 -10.35 -3.42 23.12
CA VAL A 16 -10.05 -4.84 23.38
C VAL A 16 -11.18 -5.77 22.94
N ALA A 17 -12.44 -5.31 22.93
CA ALA A 17 -13.56 -6.13 22.45
C ALA A 17 -14.72 -5.29 21.90
N TRP A 18 -15.54 -5.93 21.06
CA TRP A 18 -16.82 -5.43 20.53
C TRP A 18 -17.90 -6.48 20.80
N ASN A 19 -18.96 -6.12 21.54
CA ASN A 19 -20.00 -7.04 21.99
C ASN A 19 -19.44 -8.32 22.63
N GLY A 20 -18.38 -8.20 23.44
CA GLY A 20 -17.72 -9.32 24.08
C GLY A 20 -16.82 -10.19 23.17
N GLN A 21 -16.76 -9.88 21.87
CA GLN A 21 -15.84 -10.53 20.94
C GLN A 21 -14.50 -9.82 20.96
N PRO A 22 -13.38 -10.49 21.22
CA PRO A 22 -12.06 -9.87 21.22
C PRO A 22 -11.74 -9.25 19.88
N VAL A 23 -11.12 -8.07 19.92
CA VAL A 23 -10.67 -7.31 18.74
C VAL A 23 -9.20 -6.98 18.94
N ALA A 24 -8.33 -7.52 18.10
CA ALA A 24 -6.89 -7.31 18.17
C ALA A 24 -6.39 -6.25 17.18
N THR A 25 -7.15 -5.97 16.14
CA THR A 25 -6.74 -5.03 15.08
C THR A 25 -7.85 -4.05 14.75
N PHE A 26 -7.47 -2.87 14.24
CA PHE A 26 -8.43 -1.86 13.79
C PHE A 26 -9.32 -2.37 12.64
N VAL A 27 -8.79 -3.25 11.78
CA VAL A 27 -9.56 -3.86 10.68
C VAL A 27 -10.65 -4.81 11.23
N GLU A 28 -10.35 -5.55 12.30
CA GLU A 28 -11.35 -6.39 12.97
C GLU A 28 -12.44 -5.54 13.62
N LEU A 29 -12.06 -4.42 14.26
CA LEU A 29 -13.02 -3.47 14.81
C LEU A 29 -13.93 -2.92 13.70
N GLN A 30 -13.36 -2.45 12.58
CA GLN A 30 -14.15 -1.95 11.45
C GLN A 30 -15.14 -2.98 10.91
N ARG A 31 -14.70 -4.25 10.81
CA ARG A 31 -15.58 -5.35 10.38
C ARG A 31 -16.71 -5.60 11.38
N ALA A 32 -16.40 -5.61 12.67
CA ALA A 32 -17.39 -5.83 13.73
C ALA A 32 -18.41 -4.69 13.79
N VAL A 33 -17.96 -3.45 13.69
CA VAL A 33 -18.82 -2.25 13.60
C VAL A 33 -19.69 -2.30 12.35
N GLY A 34 -19.11 -2.69 11.19
CA GLY A 34 -19.82 -2.82 9.92
C GLY A 34 -20.92 -3.90 9.93
N ALA A 35 -20.74 -4.95 10.73
CA ALA A 35 -21.71 -6.04 10.89
C ALA A 35 -22.86 -5.69 11.85
N THR A 36 -22.78 -4.61 12.61
CA THR A 36 -23.82 -4.20 13.57
C THR A 36 -25.04 -3.65 12.83
N PRO A 37 -26.26 -4.10 13.09
CA PRO A 37 -27.49 -3.60 12.45
C PRO A 37 -27.72 -2.10 12.70
N GLU A 38 -28.52 -1.46 11.83
CA GLU A 38 -28.80 -0.03 11.95
C GLU A 38 -29.63 0.30 13.19
N GLY A 39 -29.16 1.32 13.94
CA GLY A 39 -29.82 1.74 15.16
C GLY A 39 -29.58 0.81 16.36
N GLU A 40 -28.87 -0.29 16.17
CA GLU A 40 -28.53 -1.18 17.28
C GLU A 40 -27.28 -0.69 18.03
N SER A 41 -27.38 -0.65 19.37
CA SER A 41 -26.26 -0.31 20.24
C SER A 41 -25.41 -1.53 20.50
N ALA A 42 -24.09 -1.33 20.53
CA ALA A 42 -23.10 -2.34 20.84
C ALA A 42 -22.26 -1.93 22.04
N VAL A 43 -21.71 -2.92 22.73
CA VAL A 43 -20.78 -2.68 23.83
C VAL A 43 -19.35 -2.66 23.29
N LEU A 44 -18.69 -1.51 23.41
CA LEU A 44 -17.27 -1.31 23.15
C LEU A 44 -16.51 -1.46 24.45
N THR A 45 -15.70 -2.48 24.57
CA THR A 45 -14.82 -2.67 25.73
C THR A 45 -13.46 -2.05 25.42
N VAL A 46 -13.03 -1.12 26.27
CA VAL A 46 -11.73 -0.45 26.17
C VAL A 46 -10.91 -0.67 27.42
N GLU A 47 -9.60 -0.69 27.26
CA GLU A 47 -8.64 -0.62 28.35
C GLU A 47 -8.17 0.83 28.51
N ARG A 48 -8.33 1.38 29.70
CA ARG A 48 -7.98 2.74 30.10
C ARG A 48 -7.21 2.69 31.41
N ASP A 49 -5.98 3.18 31.45
CA ASP A 49 -5.12 3.20 32.65
C ASP A 49 -5.01 1.81 33.34
N GLY A 50 -5.00 0.73 32.55
CA GLY A 50 -4.95 -0.66 33.05
C GLY A 50 -6.27 -1.21 33.59
N ALA A 51 -7.37 -0.47 33.47
CA ALA A 51 -8.72 -0.90 33.84
C ALA A 51 -9.58 -1.10 32.57
N THR A 52 -10.41 -2.14 32.60
CA THR A 52 -11.38 -2.40 31.54
C THR A 52 -12.65 -1.59 31.76
N VAL A 53 -13.10 -0.87 30.73
CA VAL A 53 -14.30 -0.02 30.76
C VAL A 53 -15.22 -0.44 29.61
N ASP A 54 -16.49 -0.71 29.91
CA ASP A 54 -17.50 -1.01 28.90
C ASP A 54 -18.30 0.27 28.58
N LEU A 55 -18.38 0.61 27.29
CA LEU A 55 -19.05 1.80 26.76
C LEU A 55 -20.11 1.37 25.75
N THR A 56 -21.32 1.89 25.87
CA THR A 56 -22.40 1.61 24.91
C THR A 56 -22.31 2.61 23.76
N VAL A 57 -22.09 2.11 22.55
CA VAL A 57 -21.94 2.91 21.33
C VAL A 57 -22.95 2.45 20.28
N THR A 58 -23.63 3.41 19.65
CA THR A 58 -24.52 3.13 18.51
C THR A 58 -23.84 3.57 17.22
N PRO A 59 -23.42 2.65 16.35
CA PRO A 59 -22.81 3.02 15.07
C PRO A 59 -23.76 3.83 14.18
N VAL A 60 -23.24 4.82 13.48
CA VAL A 60 -23.98 5.62 12.49
C VAL A 60 -23.48 5.33 11.09
N THR A 61 -24.31 5.62 10.08
CA THR A 61 -23.90 5.53 8.68
C THR A 61 -23.04 6.73 8.32
N GLY A 62 -21.77 6.50 8.03
CA GLY A 62 -20.83 7.53 7.60
C GLY A 62 -21.08 8.01 6.17
N SER A 63 -20.35 9.04 5.74
CA SER A 63 -20.47 9.69 4.43
C SER A 63 -20.28 8.76 3.23
N GLN A 64 -19.60 7.63 3.42
CA GLN A 64 -19.36 6.61 2.39
C GLN A 64 -20.32 5.43 2.46
N GLY A 65 -21.38 5.52 3.28
CA GLY A 65 -22.36 4.44 3.45
C GLY A 65 -21.90 3.29 4.35
N ALA A 66 -20.67 3.33 4.86
CA ALA A 66 -20.16 2.37 5.83
C ALA A 66 -20.60 2.76 7.25
N ARG A 67 -20.74 1.76 8.12
CA ARG A 67 -21.01 2.00 9.53
C ARG A 67 -19.76 2.44 10.25
N VAL A 68 -19.87 3.49 11.02
CA VAL A 68 -18.73 4.08 11.75
C VAL A 68 -19.13 4.44 13.19
N VAL A 69 -18.19 4.37 14.08
CA VAL A 69 -18.33 4.87 15.47
C VAL A 69 -17.51 6.13 15.70
N GLY A 70 -16.68 6.52 14.74
CA GLY A 70 -15.86 7.74 14.81
C GLY A 70 -14.64 7.60 15.72
N VAL A 71 -14.04 6.41 15.76
CA VAL A 71 -12.71 6.18 16.31
C VAL A 71 -11.67 6.16 15.21
N THR A 72 -10.50 6.69 15.47
CA THR A 72 -9.34 6.65 14.58
C THR A 72 -8.25 5.82 15.24
N ALA A 73 -7.62 4.94 14.46
CA ALA A 73 -6.49 4.15 14.94
C ALA A 73 -5.38 5.09 15.43
N GLY A 74 -4.89 4.85 16.65
CA GLY A 74 -3.68 5.49 17.14
C GLY A 74 -2.44 4.74 16.64
N TYR A 75 -1.32 5.46 16.50
CA TYR A 75 -0.03 4.84 16.23
C TYR A 75 0.76 4.75 17.54
N GLU A 76 1.16 3.55 17.91
CA GLU A 76 2.04 3.30 19.05
C GLU A 76 3.45 2.99 18.54
N TYR A 77 4.46 3.57 19.18
CA TYR A 77 5.86 3.26 18.88
C TYR A 77 6.26 2.00 19.64
N VAL A 78 6.37 0.89 18.94
CA VAL A 78 6.92 -0.34 19.50
C VAL A 78 8.40 -0.48 19.13
N SER A 79 9.19 -0.97 20.09
CA SER A 79 10.59 -1.32 19.81
C SER A 79 10.62 -2.55 18.92
N ALA A 80 11.21 -2.42 17.73
CA ALA A 80 11.36 -3.52 16.79
C ALA A 80 12.79 -4.09 16.86
N SER A 81 12.91 -5.42 16.87
CA SER A 81 14.19 -6.09 16.69
C SER A 81 14.66 -6.04 15.23
N LEU A 82 15.93 -6.28 14.98
CA LEU A 82 16.45 -6.43 13.60
C LEU A 82 15.72 -7.53 12.82
N GLY A 83 15.28 -8.59 13.52
CA GLY A 83 14.49 -9.66 12.93
C GLY A 83 13.13 -9.17 12.46
N ASP A 84 12.42 -8.36 13.26
CA ASP A 84 11.12 -7.79 12.90
C ASP A 84 11.24 -6.84 11.69
N VAL A 85 12.31 -6.04 11.66
CA VAL A 85 12.60 -5.16 10.51
C VAL A 85 12.86 -5.98 9.24
N ALA A 86 13.63 -7.07 9.33
CA ALA A 86 13.88 -7.95 8.19
C ALA A 86 12.60 -8.64 7.70
N ALA A 87 11.75 -9.11 8.63
CA ALA A 87 10.46 -9.71 8.31
C ALA A 87 9.51 -8.71 7.64
N ALA A 88 9.43 -7.48 8.15
CA ALA A 88 8.61 -6.42 7.57
C ALA A 88 9.08 -6.05 6.15
N ASN A 89 10.39 -5.93 5.92
CA ASN A 89 10.95 -5.70 4.59
C ASN A 89 10.66 -6.86 3.63
N TRP A 90 10.74 -8.11 4.11
CA TRP A 90 10.39 -9.28 3.30
C TRP A 90 8.90 -9.30 2.92
N GLN A 91 8.01 -8.97 3.85
CA GLN A 91 6.57 -8.84 3.58
C GLN A 91 6.30 -7.72 2.57
N MET A 92 6.95 -6.58 2.73
CA MET A 92 6.84 -5.47 1.78
C MET A 92 7.31 -5.88 0.38
N PHE A 93 8.43 -6.57 0.27
CA PHE A 93 8.96 -7.09 -0.99
C PHE A 93 7.99 -8.07 -1.67
N THR A 94 7.51 -9.09 -0.93
CA THR A 94 6.59 -10.10 -1.46
C THR A 94 5.23 -9.49 -1.83
N GLY A 95 4.71 -8.57 -1.01
CA GLY A 95 3.50 -7.83 -1.29
C GLY A 95 3.63 -6.97 -2.55
N THR A 96 4.72 -6.22 -2.68
CA THR A 96 4.99 -5.39 -3.87
C THR A 96 5.14 -6.26 -5.12
N THR A 97 5.82 -7.41 -5.03
CA THR A 97 5.95 -8.36 -6.15
C THR A 97 4.58 -8.88 -6.58
N ALA A 98 3.70 -9.20 -5.64
CA ALA A 98 2.32 -9.64 -5.95
C ALA A 98 1.51 -8.53 -6.64
N VAL A 99 1.68 -7.27 -6.26
CA VAL A 99 1.05 -6.12 -6.95
C VAL A 99 1.61 -5.97 -8.36
N VAL A 100 2.94 -6.04 -8.53
CA VAL A 100 3.60 -5.91 -9.84
C VAL A 100 3.12 -6.99 -10.82
N THR A 101 2.92 -8.22 -10.37
CA THR A 101 2.39 -9.30 -11.24
C THR A 101 0.95 -9.04 -11.69
N ARG A 102 0.17 -8.28 -10.94
CA ARG A 102 -1.22 -7.91 -11.26
C ARG A 102 -1.36 -6.56 -11.95
N LEU A 103 -0.27 -5.83 -12.16
CA LEU A 103 -0.27 -4.50 -12.76
C LEU A 103 -1.03 -4.38 -14.07
N PRO A 104 -0.89 -5.31 -15.05
CA PRO A 104 -1.64 -5.20 -16.29
C PRO A 104 -3.16 -5.16 -16.07
N GLN A 105 -3.66 -5.97 -15.13
CA GLN A 105 -5.08 -5.98 -14.76
C GLN A 105 -5.49 -4.70 -14.01
N ALA A 106 -4.64 -4.26 -13.06
CA ALA A 106 -4.90 -3.04 -12.28
C ALA A 106 -4.93 -1.79 -13.16
N VAL A 107 -3.98 -1.64 -14.09
CA VAL A 107 -3.95 -0.52 -15.06
C VAL A 107 -5.17 -0.55 -15.98
N TRP A 108 -5.59 -1.73 -16.44
CA TRP A 108 -6.80 -1.89 -17.23
C TRP A 108 -8.04 -1.44 -16.46
N GLN A 109 -8.18 -1.83 -15.19
CA GLN A 109 -9.29 -1.42 -14.32
C GLN A 109 -9.28 0.09 -14.08
N VAL A 110 -8.10 0.66 -13.77
CA VAL A 110 -7.94 2.11 -13.61
C VAL A 110 -8.29 2.84 -14.91
N GLY A 111 -7.81 2.36 -16.07
CA GLY A 111 -8.15 2.93 -17.37
C GLY A 111 -9.67 2.92 -17.64
N ARG A 112 -10.34 1.81 -17.33
CA ARG A 112 -11.80 1.73 -17.44
C ARG A 112 -12.50 2.71 -16.51
N SER A 113 -12.07 2.82 -15.25
CA SER A 113 -12.70 3.71 -14.27
C SER A 113 -12.65 5.19 -14.67
N VAL A 114 -11.67 5.60 -15.49
CA VAL A 114 -11.59 6.97 -16.04
C VAL A 114 -12.77 7.27 -16.97
N PHE A 115 -13.23 6.26 -17.73
CA PHE A 115 -14.29 6.40 -18.74
C PHE A 115 -15.64 5.87 -18.28
N THR A 116 -15.75 5.30 -17.07
CA THR A 116 -17.01 4.80 -16.50
C THR A 116 -17.28 5.47 -15.15
N ASP A 117 -18.53 5.42 -14.67
CA ASP A 117 -18.89 5.95 -13.35
C ASP A 117 -18.50 5.04 -12.18
N GLU A 118 -17.73 3.99 -12.43
CA GLU A 118 -17.20 3.11 -11.39
C GLU A 118 -16.29 3.90 -10.42
N LYS A 119 -16.51 3.73 -9.13
CA LYS A 119 -15.62 4.28 -8.11
C LYS A 119 -14.26 3.59 -8.20
N ARG A 120 -13.19 4.38 -8.16
CA ARG A 120 -11.84 3.84 -8.10
C ARG A 120 -11.60 3.17 -6.75
N ASP A 121 -11.00 1.98 -6.76
CA ASP A 121 -10.62 1.28 -5.54
C ASP A 121 -9.50 2.07 -4.82
N SER A 122 -9.71 2.38 -3.54
CA SER A 122 -8.72 3.07 -2.69
C SER A 122 -7.45 2.26 -2.46
N SER A 123 -7.51 0.94 -2.64
CA SER A 123 -6.33 0.03 -2.60
C SER A 123 -5.60 -0.06 -3.95
N GLY A 124 -6.04 0.70 -4.96
CA GLY A 124 -5.53 0.66 -6.32
C GLY A 124 -4.12 1.25 -6.49
N VAL A 125 -3.53 0.97 -7.65
CA VAL A 125 -2.23 1.53 -8.03
C VAL A 125 -2.37 3.05 -8.25
N VAL A 126 -1.45 3.81 -7.65
CA VAL A 126 -1.37 5.27 -7.78
C VAL A 126 -0.11 5.67 -8.54
N SER A 127 -0.15 6.81 -9.22
CA SER A 127 1.02 7.39 -9.88
C SER A 127 1.88 8.20 -8.90
N VAL A 128 3.01 8.73 -9.40
CA VAL A 128 3.85 9.67 -8.63
C VAL A 128 3.05 10.91 -8.20
N VAL A 129 2.09 11.38 -9.02
CA VAL A 129 1.19 12.49 -8.68
C VAL A 129 0.27 12.10 -7.52
N GLY A 130 -0.28 10.87 -7.53
CA GLY A 130 -1.08 10.34 -6.45
C GLY A 130 -0.29 10.20 -5.14
N VAL A 131 0.94 9.71 -5.19
CA VAL A 131 1.84 9.65 -4.01
C VAL A 131 2.11 11.04 -3.45
N GLY A 132 2.40 12.03 -4.32
CA GLY A 132 2.60 13.43 -3.91
C GLY A 132 1.36 14.02 -3.24
N ARG A 133 0.17 13.70 -3.75
CA ARG A 133 -1.10 14.10 -3.14
C ARG A 133 -1.31 13.47 -1.76
N LEU A 134 -1.11 12.14 -1.64
CA LEU A 134 -1.21 11.44 -0.35
C LEU A 134 -0.24 12.02 0.69
N ALA A 135 1.00 12.35 0.29
CA ALA A 135 1.95 13.03 1.15
C ALA A 135 1.45 14.42 1.57
N GLY A 136 0.79 15.16 0.66
CA GLY A 136 0.14 16.44 0.95
C GLY A 136 -1.02 16.30 1.94
N GLU A 137 -1.87 15.29 1.80
CA GLU A 137 -2.96 14.99 2.74
C GLU A 137 -2.42 14.65 4.14
N VAL A 138 -1.37 13.81 4.23
CA VAL A 138 -0.71 13.47 5.51
C VAL A 138 -0.18 14.71 6.23
N THR A 139 0.33 15.71 5.49
CA THR A 139 0.88 16.93 6.09
C THR A 139 -0.19 17.99 6.37
N GLY A 140 -1.21 18.11 5.50
CA GLY A 140 -2.27 19.12 5.59
C GLY A 140 -3.38 18.74 6.58
N ASP A 141 -3.84 17.49 6.53
CA ASP A 141 -4.96 16.99 7.33
C ASP A 141 -4.54 15.93 8.35
N SER A 142 -3.34 16.07 8.91
CA SER A 142 -2.76 15.10 9.85
C SER A 142 -3.69 14.75 11.03
N GLN A 143 -4.43 15.72 11.56
CA GLN A 143 -5.38 15.50 12.64
C GLN A 143 -6.60 14.66 12.21
N ALA A 144 -7.11 14.87 11.00
CA ALA A 144 -8.21 14.07 10.45
C ALA A 144 -7.77 12.60 10.24
N LEU A 145 -6.48 12.38 9.93
CA LEU A 145 -5.88 11.06 9.82
C LEU A 145 -5.46 10.44 11.18
N GLY A 146 -5.77 11.10 12.30
CA GLY A 146 -5.42 10.62 13.64
C GLY A 146 -3.94 10.79 14.00
N LEU A 147 -3.18 11.54 13.20
CA LEU A 147 -1.77 11.83 13.47
C LEU A 147 -1.67 13.02 14.42
N ARG A 148 -1.25 12.77 15.66
CA ARG A 148 -1.25 13.77 16.73
C ARG A 148 0.09 14.46 16.94
N ASP A 149 1.17 13.83 16.46
CA ASP A 149 2.55 14.29 16.65
C ASP A 149 3.28 14.37 15.30
N THR A 150 4.14 15.37 15.18
CA THR A 150 5.04 15.53 14.02
C THR A 150 5.85 14.27 13.74
N ARG A 151 6.22 13.50 14.78
CA ARG A 151 6.92 12.22 14.61
C ARG A 151 6.08 11.19 13.84
N GLN A 152 4.77 11.13 14.11
CA GLN A 152 3.86 10.22 13.39
C GLN A 152 3.72 10.64 11.93
N VAL A 153 3.60 11.93 11.64
CA VAL A 153 3.60 12.47 10.28
C VAL A 153 4.88 12.06 9.55
N VAL A 154 6.04 12.28 10.18
CA VAL A 154 7.34 11.91 9.60
C VAL A 154 7.43 10.40 9.38
N ALA A 155 6.96 9.57 10.31
CA ALA A 155 6.97 8.11 10.17
C ALA A 155 6.11 7.65 8.99
N VAL A 156 4.92 8.22 8.79
CA VAL A 156 4.06 7.92 7.65
C VAL A 156 4.71 8.36 6.33
N LEU A 157 5.30 9.54 6.28
CA LEU A 157 6.03 10.02 5.08
C LEU A 157 7.23 9.13 4.75
N LEU A 158 7.99 8.70 5.76
CA LEU A 158 9.09 7.75 5.56
C LEU A 158 8.59 6.38 5.09
N SER A 159 7.44 5.93 5.56
CA SER A 159 6.82 4.69 5.10
C SER A 159 6.36 4.79 3.65
N LEU A 160 5.78 5.93 3.23
CA LEU A 160 5.46 6.19 1.82
C LEU A 160 6.72 6.18 0.95
N LEU A 161 7.79 6.83 1.41
CA LEU A 161 9.07 6.84 0.70
C LEU A 161 9.68 5.43 0.62
N ALA A 162 9.64 4.66 1.69
CA ALA A 162 10.10 3.28 1.72
C ALA A 162 9.31 2.39 0.75
N SER A 163 7.98 2.55 0.70
CA SER A 163 7.10 1.83 -0.23
C SER A 163 7.42 2.17 -1.68
N LEU A 164 7.65 3.44 -1.98
CA LEU A 164 8.05 3.89 -3.32
C LEU A 164 9.40 3.30 -3.73
N ASN A 165 10.40 3.34 -2.83
CA ASN A 165 11.71 2.74 -3.10
C ASN A 165 11.61 1.22 -3.30
N MET A 166 10.79 0.53 -2.50
CA MET A 166 10.55 -0.90 -2.67
C MET A 166 9.90 -1.21 -4.02
N ALA A 167 8.93 -0.40 -4.44
CA ALA A 167 8.30 -0.53 -5.75
C ALA A 167 9.33 -0.35 -6.88
N LEU A 168 10.14 0.71 -6.82
CA LEU A 168 11.20 0.95 -7.81
C LEU A 168 12.23 -0.19 -7.83
N PHE A 169 12.59 -0.72 -6.67
CA PHE A 169 13.50 -1.86 -6.56
C PHE A 169 12.91 -3.11 -7.25
N VAL A 170 11.66 -3.47 -6.93
CA VAL A 170 10.99 -4.63 -7.52
C VAL A 170 10.82 -4.46 -9.05
N PHE A 171 10.45 -3.25 -9.49
CA PHE A 171 10.38 -2.96 -10.93
C PHE A 171 11.72 -3.15 -11.63
N ASN A 172 12.81 -2.68 -11.03
CA ASN A 172 14.14 -2.81 -11.59
C ASN A 172 14.67 -4.25 -11.61
N LEU A 173 14.07 -5.16 -10.82
CA LEU A 173 14.39 -6.59 -10.89
C LEU A 173 13.72 -7.32 -12.08
N ILE A 174 12.74 -6.71 -12.74
CA ILE A 174 12.06 -7.33 -13.89
C ILE A 174 13.07 -7.53 -15.01
N PRO A 175 13.25 -8.76 -15.54
CA PRO A 175 14.28 -9.09 -16.52
C PRO A 175 13.92 -8.63 -17.94
N LEU A 176 13.57 -7.36 -18.09
CA LEU A 176 13.15 -6.74 -19.35
C LEU A 176 13.86 -5.40 -19.56
N PRO A 177 14.45 -5.13 -20.74
CA PRO A 177 14.92 -3.80 -21.07
C PRO A 177 13.70 -2.86 -21.27
N PRO A 178 13.76 -1.58 -20.88
CA PRO A 178 14.94 -0.79 -20.45
C PRO A 178 15.27 -0.86 -18.96
N LEU A 179 14.69 -1.77 -18.18
CA LEU A 179 14.90 -1.89 -16.75
C LEU A 179 16.27 -2.52 -16.43
N ASP A 180 16.81 -2.26 -15.24
CA ASP A 180 18.12 -2.76 -14.81
C ASP A 180 18.19 -4.30 -14.81
N GLY A 181 17.07 -4.97 -14.46
CA GLY A 181 16.95 -6.43 -14.53
C GLY A 181 17.21 -7.01 -15.93
N GLY A 182 16.90 -6.26 -16.98
CA GLY A 182 17.23 -6.65 -18.34
C GLY A 182 18.74 -6.68 -18.59
N HIS A 183 19.49 -5.71 -18.05
CA HIS A 183 20.95 -5.69 -18.13
C HIS A 183 21.59 -6.80 -17.30
N ILE A 184 21.06 -7.04 -16.09
CA ILE A 184 21.50 -8.13 -15.21
C ILE A 184 21.29 -9.49 -15.90
N LEU A 185 20.09 -9.71 -16.49
CA LEU A 185 19.81 -10.95 -17.24
C LEU A 185 20.77 -11.11 -18.42
N GLY A 186 21.07 -10.03 -19.16
CA GLY A 186 22.05 -10.03 -20.25
C GLY A 186 23.45 -10.46 -19.77
N ALA A 187 23.92 -9.91 -18.66
CA ALA A 187 25.21 -10.25 -18.06
C ALA A 187 25.25 -11.71 -17.58
N ILE A 188 24.18 -12.20 -16.95
CA ILE A 188 24.06 -13.60 -16.52
C ILE A 188 24.10 -14.52 -17.74
N TYR A 189 23.33 -14.22 -18.79
CA TYR A 189 23.30 -14.99 -20.04
C TYR A 189 24.69 -15.09 -20.66
N GLU A 190 25.42 -13.97 -20.74
CA GLU A 190 26.78 -13.94 -21.27
C GLU A 190 27.74 -14.74 -20.40
N GLY A 191 27.65 -14.62 -19.06
CA GLY A 191 28.46 -15.40 -18.12
C GLY A 191 28.23 -16.90 -18.25
N VAL A 192 26.98 -17.33 -18.34
CA VAL A 192 26.63 -18.75 -18.55
C VAL A 192 27.18 -19.26 -19.90
N ARG A 193 26.98 -18.49 -20.98
CA ARG A 193 27.45 -18.83 -22.32
C ARG A 193 28.97 -19.01 -22.38
N ARG A 194 29.73 -18.10 -21.77
CA ARG A 194 31.20 -18.20 -21.66
C ARG A 194 31.64 -19.39 -20.81
N THR A 195 30.95 -19.63 -19.68
CA THR A 195 31.27 -20.77 -18.80
C THR A 195 31.02 -22.10 -19.53
N VAL A 196 29.89 -22.24 -20.25
CA VAL A 196 29.57 -23.43 -21.01
C VAL A 196 30.61 -23.66 -22.14
N ALA A 197 31.01 -22.60 -22.86
CA ALA A 197 32.04 -22.69 -23.90
C ALA A 197 33.38 -23.18 -23.30
N ARG A 198 33.78 -22.63 -22.17
CA ARG A 198 35.00 -23.03 -21.46
C ARG A 198 34.99 -24.51 -21.04
N VAL A 199 33.85 -24.97 -20.45
CA VAL A 199 33.70 -26.36 -20.02
C VAL A 199 33.74 -27.34 -21.20
N ARG A 200 33.22 -26.89 -22.37
CA ARG A 200 33.22 -27.71 -23.61
C ARG A 200 34.48 -27.60 -24.45
N GLY A 201 35.49 -26.82 -24.00
CA GLY A 201 36.69 -26.58 -24.78
C GLY A 201 36.52 -25.84 -26.09
N ALA A 202 35.37 -25.11 -26.23
CA ALA A 202 35.08 -24.31 -27.39
C ALA A 202 35.68 -22.90 -27.28
N GLU A 203 35.88 -22.23 -28.42
CA GLU A 203 36.34 -20.84 -28.46
C GLU A 203 35.35 -19.90 -27.73
N ASP A 204 35.86 -18.76 -27.20
CA ASP A 204 35.05 -17.75 -26.54
C ASP A 204 33.96 -17.22 -27.52
N PRO A 205 32.68 -17.36 -27.19
CA PRO A 205 31.58 -16.94 -28.08
C PRO A 205 31.50 -15.41 -28.25
N GLY A 206 32.36 -14.64 -27.64
CA GLY A 206 32.35 -13.17 -27.68
C GLY A 206 31.16 -12.52 -26.94
N PRO A 207 31.04 -11.20 -26.96
CA PRO A 207 29.95 -10.48 -26.33
C PRO A 207 28.59 -10.80 -26.95
N ALA A 208 27.54 -10.79 -26.15
CA ALA A 208 26.17 -10.97 -26.64
C ALA A 208 25.73 -9.75 -27.47
N ASP A 209 25.08 -10.00 -28.60
CA ASP A 209 24.52 -8.93 -29.44
C ASP A 209 23.28 -8.32 -28.78
N THR A 210 23.48 -7.24 -28.04
CA THR A 210 22.44 -6.50 -27.36
C THR A 210 21.56 -5.67 -28.30
N ALA A 211 22.00 -5.45 -29.56
CA ALA A 211 21.21 -4.72 -30.56
C ALA A 211 19.88 -5.44 -30.88
N ARG A 212 19.84 -6.75 -30.71
CA ARG A 212 18.59 -7.54 -30.88
C ARG A 212 17.52 -7.22 -29.84
N LEU A 213 17.88 -6.63 -28.69
CA LEU A 213 16.95 -6.24 -27.63
C LEU A 213 16.35 -4.84 -27.87
N VAL A 214 16.89 -4.06 -28.81
CA VAL A 214 16.41 -2.70 -29.09
C VAL A 214 14.89 -2.64 -29.41
N PRO A 215 14.31 -3.52 -30.25
CA PRO A 215 12.87 -3.52 -30.49
C PRO A 215 12.06 -3.80 -29.21
N VAL A 216 12.54 -4.72 -28.36
CA VAL A 216 11.90 -5.05 -27.09
C VAL A 216 11.94 -3.84 -26.15
N THR A 217 13.07 -3.12 -26.10
CA THR A 217 13.24 -1.88 -25.32
C THR A 217 12.21 -0.82 -25.72
N TRP A 218 11.98 -0.61 -27.01
CA TRP A 218 10.98 0.35 -27.50
C TRP A 218 9.55 -0.06 -27.14
N VAL A 219 9.21 -1.34 -27.27
CA VAL A 219 7.87 -1.86 -26.94
C VAL A 219 7.62 -1.73 -25.44
N VAL A 220 8.55 -2.22 -24.60
CA VAL A 220 8.41 -2.17 -23.14
C VAL A 220 8.43 -0.72 -22.64
N GLY A 221 9.35 0.11 -23.13
CA GLY A 221 9.41 1.53 -22.79
C GLY A 221 8.13 2.26 -23.16
N GLY A 222 7.60 2.04 -24.36
CA GLY A 222 6.32 2.60 -24.80
C GLY A 222 5.15 2.18 -23.92
N LEU A 223 5.10 0.88 -23.53
CA LEU A 223 4.08 0.38 -22.61
C LEU A 223 4.16 1.04 -21.22
N LEU A 224 5.37 1.20 -20.67
CA LEU A 224 5.59 1.86 -19.38
C LEU A 224 5.17 3.33 -19.43
N VAL A 225 5.47 4.04 -20.52
CA VAL A 225 5.03 5.42 -20.71
C VAL A 225 3.51 5.50 -20.79
N ALA A 226 2.87 4.64 -21.60
CA ALA A 226 1.42 4.60 -21.74
C ALA A 226 0.74 4.31 -20.38
N MET A 227 1.26 3.35 -19.63
CA MET A 227 0.79 3.02 -18.28
C MET A 227 0.91 4.23 -17.33
N SER A 228 2.06 4.93 -17.34
CA SER A 228 2.28 6.11 -16.52
C SER A 228 1.29 7.23 -16.86
N VAL A 229 1.03 7.48 -18.14
CA VAL A 229 0.06 8.48 -18.59
C VAL A 229 -1.34 8.13 -18.11
N ILE A 230 -1.78 6.87 -18.25
CA ILE A 230 -3.09 6.41 -17.78
C ILE A 230 -3.24 6.65 -16.28
N LEU A 231 -2.23 6.29 -15.48
CA LEU A 231 -2.27 6.45 -14.03
C LEU A 231 -2.27 7.93 -13.61
N ILE A 232 -1.47 8.78 -14.27
CA ILE A 232 -1.45 10.22 -14.00
C ILE A 232 -2.82 10.84 -14.32
N VAL A 233 -3.40 10.52 -15.47
CA VAL A 233 -4.74 11.02 -15.84
C VAL A 233 -5.78 10.54 -14.83
N ALA A 234 -5.72 9.28 -14.41
CA ALA A 234 -6.64 8.74 -13.41
C ALA A 234 -6.50 9.45 -12.05
N ASP A 235 -5.28 9.75 -11.61
CA ASP A 235 -5.03 10.45 -10.34
C ASP A 235 -5.47 11.93 -10.37
N ILE A 236 -5.52 12.55 -11.55
CA ILE A 236 -6.03 13.91 -11.73
C ILE A 236 -7.57 13.91 -11.79
N VAL A 237 -8.17 12.99 -12.57
CA VAL A 237 -9.62 12.97 -12.84
C VAL A 237 -10.40 12.34 -11.68
N LYS A 238 -9.90 11.25 -11.14
CA LYS A 238 -10.50 10.48 -10.01
C LYS A 238 -9.44 10.18 -8.95
N PRO A 239 -9.07 11.18 -8.15
CA PRO A 239 -8.03 11.01 -7.15
C PRO A 239 -8.44 10.00 -6.07
N VAL A 240 -7.46 9.25 -5.59
CA VAL A 240 -7.58 8.46 -4.36
C VAL A 240 -7.29 9.36 -3.17
N SER A 241 -8.12 9.34 -2.13
CA SER A 241 -7.93 10.05 -0.86
C SER A 241 -7.83 9.06 0.29
N LEU A 242 -7.17 9.47 1.39
CA LEU A 242 -7.03 8.68 2.62
C LEU A 242 -8.22 8.84 3.58
N GLY A 243 -9.13 9.78 3.32
CA GLY A 243 -10.30 10.10 4.14
C GLY A 243 -11.62 10.03 3.41
#